data_2a0f230c273e15134af2025551826fd6
#
_entry.id   2a0f230c273e15134af2025551826fd6
#
_cell.length_a   1.000
_cell.length_b   1.000
_cell.length_c   1.000
_cell.angle_alpha   90.00
_cell.angle_beta   90.00
_cell.angle_gamma   90.00
#
_symmetry.space_group_name_H-M   'P 1'
#
loop_
_entity.id
_entity.type
_entity.pdbx_description
1 polymer ?
#
loop_
_entity_poly.entity_id
_entity_poly.type
_entity_poly.pdbx_seq_one_letter_code
_entity_poly.pdbx_strand_id
1 'polypeptide(L)'
;MSNSRIKNGFGLVSNTVLRDPELSIREKGVYSYLATYADGHDNSLTVSVNRIASECGITQSTVKRILESLVNKKVITREKRMSMQSYRTVLLK
;
A
#
# COMPACT_ATOMS: atom_id res chain seq x y z
N MET A 1 -24.84 -2.69 17.28
CA MET A 1 -23.48 -2.59 16.72
C MET A 1 -23.56 -2.39 15.24
N SER A 2 -22.78 -1.45 14.73
CA SER A 2 -22.77 -1.18 13.30
C SER A 2 -21.98 -2.26 12.55
N ASN A 3 -22.52 -2.76 11.44
CA ASN A 3 -21.84 -3.71 10.58
C ASN A 3 -21.23 -3.04 9.35
N SER A 4 -21.22 -1.70 9.29
CA SER A 4 -20.74 -0.99 8.10
C SER A 4 -19.28 -1.32 7.80
N ARG A 5 -18.45 -1.53 8.81
CA ARG A 5 -17.06 -1.89 8.65
C ARG A 5 -16.90 -3.25 7.96
N ILE A 6 -17.71 -4.22 8.35
CA ILE A 6 -17.68 -5.55 7.73
C ILE A 6 -18.28 -5.48 6.34
N LYS A 7 -19.38 -4.74 6.19
CA LYS A 7 -20.07 -4.58 4.92
C LYS A 7 -19.17 -3.99 3.84
N ASN A 8 -18.34 -3.02 4.20
CA ASN A 8 -17.43 -2.36 3.26
C ASN A 8 -16.07 -3.05 3.18
N GLY A 9 -15.90 -4.12 3.94
CA GLY A 9 -14.65 -4.84 3.99
C GLY A 9 -13.62 -4.20 4.92
N PHE A 10 -12.52 -4.89 5.10
CA PHE A 10 -11.39 -4.38 5.87
C PHE A 10 -10.12 -5.12 5.44
N GLY A 11 -8.97 -4.52 5.70
CA GLY A 11 -7.69 -5.12 5.41
C GLY A 11 -6.95 -5.48 6.69
N LEU A 12 -6.01 -6.41 6.58
CA LEU A 12 -5.10 -6.74 7.66
C LEU A 12 -3.80 -5.98 7.45
N VAL A 13 -3.27 -5.39 8.52
CA VAL A 13 -2.04 -4.62 8.45
C VAL A 13 -1.05 -5.18 9.46
N SER A 14 0.19 -5.36 9.00
CA SER A 14 1.25 -5.91 9.82
C SER A 14 1.56 -5.00 11.01
N ASN A 15 1.53 -5.55 12.22
CA ASN A 15 1.94 -4.83 13.41
C ASN A 15 3.42 -4.45 13.34
N THR A 16 4.24 -5.28 12.72
CA THR A 16 5.66 -5.01 12.55
C THR A 16 5.88 -3.70 11.80
N VAL A 17 5.10 -3.49 10.73
CA VAL A 17 5.20 -2.26 9.94
C VAL A 17 4.67 -1.07 10.74
N LEU A 18 3.51 -1.22 11.38
CA LEU A 18 2.90 -0.11 12.10
C LEU A 18 3.73 0.35 13.31
N ARG A 19 4.52 -0.55 13.88
CA ARG A 19 5.33 -0.25 15.06
C ARG A 19 6.79 0.04 14.73
N ASP A 20 7.14 0.08 13.45
CA ASP A 20 8.52 0.31 13.02
C ASP A 20 8.86 1.80 13.13
N PRO A 21 9.78 2.20 14.03
CA PRO A 21 10.13 3.60 14.18
C PRO A 21 10.89 4.19 13.00
N GLU A 22 11.39 3.35 12.09
CA GLU A 22 12.07 3.80 10.88
C GLU A 22 11.11 4.24 9.79
N LEU A 23 9.82 3.98 9.97
CA LEU A 23 8.79 4.38 9.01
C LEU A 23 8.04 5.61 9.51
N SER A 24 7.85 6.59 8.63
CA SER A 24 7.05 7.76 8.96
C SER A 24 5.57 7.39 9.00
N ILE A 25 4.76 8.27 9.60
CA ILE A 25 3.33 8.05 9.64
C ILE A 25 2.72 8.02 8.23
N ARG A 26 3.27 8.81 7.30
CA ARG A 26 2.82 8.79 5.90
C ARG A 26 3.12 7.46 5.23
N GLU A 27 4.31 6.93 5.48
CA GLU A 27 4.69 5.62 4.95
C GLU A 27 3.79 4.52 5.50
N LYS A 28 3.53 4.57 6.80
CA LYS A 28 2.61 3.62 7.45
C LYS A 28 1.20 3.74 6.89
N GLY A 29 0.76 4.97 6.65
CA GLY A 29 -0.57 5.23 6.09
C GLY A 29 -0.72 4.66 4.68
N VAL A 30 0.25 4.91 3.81
CA VAL A 30 0.21 4.37 2.45
C VAL A 30 0.30 2.84 2.47
N TYR A 31 1.17 2.28 3.29
CA TYR A 31 1.27 0.83 3.44
C TYR A 31 -0.08 0.23 3.87
N SER A 32 -0.71 0.84 4.87
CA SER A 32 -2.01 0.37 5.37
C SER A 32 -3.07 0.43 4.27
N TYR A 33 -3.07 1.50 3.50
CA TYR A 33 -3.97 1.65 2.37
C TYR A 33 -3.73 0.53 1.34
N LEU A 34 -2.47 0.28 1.00
CA LEU A 34 -2.13 -0.80 0.06
C LEU A 34 -2.62 -2.15 0.57
N ALA A 35 -2.54 -2.38 1.87
CA ALA A 35 -2.98 -3.64 2.46
C ALA A 35 -4.47 -3.90 2.23
N THR A 36 -5.28 -2.86 2.04
CA THR A 36 -6.70 -3.03 1.75
C THR A 36 -6.96 -3.62 0.35
N TYR A 37 -5.98 -3.55 -0.53
CA TYR A 37 -6.09 -4.08 -1.89
C TYR A 37 -5.30 -5.38 -2.08
N ALA A 38 -4.51 -5.77 -1.10
CA ALA A 38 -3.64 -6.94 -1.24
C ALA A 38 -4.45 -8.22 -1.28
N ASP A 39 -4.06 -9.11 -2.21
CA ASP A 39 -4.60 -10.44 -2.27
C ASP A 39 -4.10 -11.22 -1.05
N GLY A 40 -5.01 -11.81 -0.28
CA GLY A 40 -4.65 -12.57 0.92
C GLY A 40 -3.82 -13.82 0.64
N HIS A 41 -3.72 -14.24 -0.63
CA HIS A 41 -2.98 -15.42 -1.02
C HIS A 41 -1.48 -15.15 -1.19
N ASP A 42 -1.12 -14.09 -1.94
CA ASP A 42 0.27 -13.77 -2.24
C ASP A 42 0.69 -12.36 -1.83
N ASN A 43 -0.20 -11.62 -1.16
CA ASN A 43 0.04 -10.26 -0.70
C ASN A 43 0.37 -9.28 -1.83
N SER A 44 -0.09 -9.57 -3.04
CA SER A 44 0.14 -8.70 -4.18
C SER A 44 -1.07 -7.84 -4.48
N LEU A 45 -0.81 -6.72 -5.14
CA LEU A 45 -1.86 -5.81 -5.56
C LEU A 45 -1.41 -5.03 -6.80
N THR A 46 -2.38 -4.51 -7.52
CA THR A 46 -2.12 -3.62 -8.65
C THR A 46 -3.07 -2.43 -8.51
N VAL A 47 -2.52 -1.29 -8.08
CA VAL A 47 -3.27 -0.05 -7.91
C VAL A 47 -2.43 1.07 -8.50
N SER A 48 -3.05 1.92 -9.30
CA SER A 48 -2.34 3.02 -9.96
C SER A 48 -1.93 4.11 -8.96
N VAL A 49 -0.85 4.80 -9.26
CA VAL A 49 -0.41 5.96 -8.47
C VAL A 49 -1.52 7.01 -8.39
N ASN A 50 -2.23 7.20 -9.50
CA ASN A 50 -3.32 8.16 -9.56
C ASN A 50 -4.41 7.80 -8.54
N ARG A 51 -4.78 6.54 -8.47
CA ARG A 51 -5.81 6.10 -7.52
C ARG A 51 -5.34 6.23 -6.07
N ILE A 52 -4.09 5.85 -5.79
CA ILE A 52 -3.52 6.02 -4.45
C ILE A 52 -3.57 7.49 -4.04
N ALA A 53 -3.12 8.38 -4.93
CA ALA A 53 -3.11 9.82 -4.65
C ALA A 53 -4.52 10.34 -4.36
N SER A 54 -5.49 9.93 -5.19
CA SER A 54 -6.86 10.37 -5.06
C SER A 54 -7.49 9.90 -3.74
N GLU A 55 -7.35 8.62 -3.43
CA GLU A 55 -7.97 8.04 -2.24
C GLU A 55 -7.26 8.40 -0.96
N CYS A 56 -5.94 8.62 -1.01
CA CYS A 56 -5.18 9.03 0.17
C CYS A 56 -5.16 10.56 0.37
N GLY A 57 -5.65 11.32 -0.60
CA GLY A 57 -5.70 12.77 -0.47
C GLY A 57 -4.33 13.44 -0.55
N ILE A 58 -3.41 12.90 -1.33
CA ILE A 58 -2.06 13.45 -1.52
C ILE A 58 -1.74 13.52 -3.01
N THR A 59 -0.65 14.22 -3.34
CA THR A 59 -0.25 14.35 -4.75
C THR A 59 0.42 13.08 -5.26
N GLN A 60 0.40 12.91 -6.58
CA GLN A 60 1.09 11.77 -7.20
C GLN A 60 2.59 11.79 -6.93
N SER A 61 3.20 12.97 -6.90
CA SER A 61 4.62 13.11 -6.57
C SER A 61 4.93 12.57 -5.18
N THR A 62 4.07 12.90 -4.23
CA THR A 62 4.21 12.41 -2.86
C THR A 62 4.04 10.89 -2.79
N VAL A 63 3.05 10.35 -3.51
CA VAL A 63 2.85 8.90 -3.58
C VAL A 63 4.10 8.21 -4.10
N LYS A 64 4.64 8.69 -5.21
CA LYS A 64 5.84 8.08 -5.81
C LYS A 64 7.01 8.08 -4.84
N ARG A 65 7.21 9.17 -4.12
CA ARG A 65 8.28 9.30 -3.14
C ARG A 65 8.11 8.32 -1.99
N ILE A 66 6.87 8.21 -1.50
CA ILE A 66 6.57 7.27 -0.41
C ILE A 66 6.76 5.82 -0.86
N LEU A 67 6.26 5.47 -2.04
CA LEU A 67 6.43 4.12 -2.56
C LEU A 67 7.91 3.76 -2.74
N GLU A 68 8.70 4.70 -3.25
CA GLU A 68 10.14 4.50 -3.40
C GLU A 68 10.81 4.27 -2.06
N SER A 69 10.43 5.04 -1.04
CA SER A 69 10.96 4.86 0.31
C SER A 69 10.59 3.48 0.87
N LEU A 70 9.34 3.04 0.67
CA LEU A 70 8.90 1.73 1.14
C LEU A 70 9.67 0.60 0.45
N VAL A 71 9.98 0.76 -0.83
CA VAL A 71 10.81 -0.20 -1.57
C VAL A 71 12.22 -0.20 -1.00
N ASN A 72 12.81 0.97 -0.78
CA ASN A 72 14.17 1.08 -0.25
C ASN A 72 14.30 0.49 1.16
N LYS A 73 13.24 0.58 1.94
CA LYS A 73 13.20 0.01 3.30
C LYS A 73 12.78 -1.45 3.32
N LYS A 74 12.59 -2.04 2.14
CA LYS A 74 12.26 -3.46 1.96
C LYS A 74 10.94 -3.85 2.61
N VAL A 75 10.00 -2.94 2.65
CA VAL A 75 8.65 -3.20 3.15
C VAL A 75 7.76 -3.72 2.03
N ILE A 76 8.00 -3.25 0.81
CA ILE A 76 7.28 -3.70 -0.38
C ILE A 76 8.26 -3.92 -1.53
N THR A 77 7.81 -4.62 -2.56
CA THR A 77 8.48 -4.62 -3.87
C THR A 77 7.49 -4.11 -4.91
N ARG A 78 8.03 -3.59 -6.01
CA ARG A 78 7.22 -3.15 -7.14
C ARG A 78 7.87 -3.64 -8.43
N GLU A 79 7.07 -4.31 -9.26
CA GLU A 79 7.52 -4.83 -10.55
C GLU A 79 6.69 -4.21 -11.66
N LYS A 80 7.35 -3.68 -12.68
CA LYS A 80 6.65 -3.16 -13.84
C LYS A 80 6.18 -4.31 -14.71
N ARG A 81 4.92 -4.29 -15.11
CA ARG A 81 4.34 -5.32 -15.97
C ARG A 81 4.67 -4.97 -17.42
N MET A 82 5.18 -5.94 -18.15
CA MET A 82 5.67 -5.73 -19.51
C MET A 82 4.60 -5.28 -20.49
N SER A 83 3.40 -5.77 -20.33
CA SER A 83 2.30 -5.49 -21.27
C SER A 83 1.42 -4.34 -20.85
N MET A 84 1.67 -3.71 -19.68
CA MET A 84 0.81 -2.68 -19.13
C MET A 84 1.66 -1.60 -18.46
N GLN A 85 1.12 -0.38 -18.43
CA GLN A 85 1.76 0.75 -17.76
C GLN A 85 1.48 0.72 -16.25
N SER A 86 1.46 -0.46 -15.67
CA SER A 86 1.13 -0.63 -14.26
C SER A 86 2.22 -1.42 -13.56
N TYR A 87 2.25 -1.30 -12.23
CA TYR A 87 3.20 -2.01 -11.39
C TYR A 87 2.46 -3.03 -10.53
N ARG A 88 3.04 -4.21 -10.41
CA ARG A 88 2.61 -5.18 -9.41
C ARG A 88 3.36 -4.89 -8.12
N THR A 89 2.65 -4.69 -7.05
CA THR A 89 3.22 -4.43 -5.73
C THR A 89 3.03 -5.65 -4.85
N VAL A 90 4.06 -6.03 -4.12
CA VAL A 90 3.97 -7.13 -3.17
C VAL A 90 4.38 -6.63 -1.79
N LEU A 91 3.53 -6.88 -0.80
CA LEU A 91 3.82 -6.54 0.58
C LEU A 91 4.74 -7.62 1.17
N LEU A 92 5.89 -7.20 1.69
CA LEU A 92 6.91 -8.13 2.19
C LEU A 92 6.80 -8.40 3.69
N LYS A 93 6.03 -7.60 4.40
CA LYS A 93 5.91 -7.74 5.85
C LYS A 93 4.49 -7.73 6.33
#